data_f0c3b35547aa52a56815aa904ce70e9a
#
_entry.id   f0c3b35547aa52a56815aa904ce70e9a
#
_cell.length_a   1.000
_cell.length_b   1.000
_cell.length_c   1.000
_cell.angle_alpha   90.00
_cell.angle_beta   90.00
_cell.angle_gamma   90.00
#
_symmetry.space_group_name_H-M   'P 1'
#
loop_
_entity.id
_entity.type
_entity.pdbx_description
1 polymer ?
#
loop_
_entity_poly.entity_id
_entity_poly.type
_entity_poly.pdbx_seq_one_letter_code
_entity_poly.pdbx_strand_id
1 'polypeptide(L)'
;MAIHNAGAAVIARLADLATGDEHSPLYGAGNEGVLARGGRLYRRDDESRGESYAEILTRAGLTEIEGHGKGAADPASQETYAKHAHGAVFAEVKVDPDFGQIRVTRLVGAFAAGRVINPRLVRSQYYGGMIWGVSFALHEEAITDRRSGRIQNANLAEYHVPVNADVPSVEALLVHEDDPHVNALGIKGVGEIGITGTAGAVANAVWHATGVRPRRFPIRIEDLLG
;
A
#
# COMPACT_ATOMS: atom_id res chain seq x y z
N MET A 1 -10.96 0.21 4.56
CA MET A 1 -11.69 0.29 5.88
C MET A 1 -12.97 1.11 5.75
N ALA A 2 -12.94 2.43 5.41
CA ALA A 2 -14.15 3.25 5.37
C ALA A 2 -15.28 2.64 4.49
N ILE A 3 -14.95 2.22 3.26
CA ILE A 3 -15.91 1.56 2.36
C ILE A 3 -16.46 0.26 2.97
N HIS A 4 -15.62 -0.55 3.60
CA HIS A 4 -16.06 -1.77 4.28
C HIS A 4 -17.06 -1.46 5.39
N ASN A 5 -16.74 -0.49 6.25
CA ASN A 5 -17.61 -0.10 7.36
C ASN A 5 -18.92 0.56 6.87
N ALA A 6 -18.86 1.37 5.80
CA ALA A 6 -20.05 1.93 5.18
C ALA A 6 -20.95 0.83 4.57
N GLY A 7 -20.35 -0.15 3.87
CA GLY A 7 -21.08 -1.30 3.37
C GLY A 7 -21.73 -2.13 4.48
N ALA A 8 -21.02 -2.36 5.58
CA ALA A 8 -21.60 -3.04 6.75
C ALA A 8 -22.77 -2.25 7.35
N ALA A 9 -22.69 -0.92 7.40
CA ALA A 9 -23.79 -0.07 7.87
C ALA A 9 -25.03 -0.14 6.95
N VAL A 10 -24.83 -0.19 5.64
CA VAL A 10 -25.92 -0.40 4.67
C VAL A 10 -26.59 -1.76 4.90
N ILE A 11 -25.79 -2.82 5.04
CA ILE A 11 -26.31 -4.17 5.28
C ILE A 11 -27.09 -4.25 6.59
N ALA A 12 -26.57 -3.64 7.66
CA ALA A 12 -27.27 -3.59 8.96
C ALA A 12 -28.63 -2.89 8.85
N ARG A 13 -28.72 -1.76 8.16
CA ARG A 13 -29.99 -1.05 7.94
C ARG A 13 -30.97 -1.85 7.09
N LEU A 14 -30.50 -2.56 6.06
CA LEU A 14 -31.34 -3.47 5.26
C LEU A 14 -31.84 -4.65 6.11
N ALA A 15 -30.99 -5.18 6.98
CA ALA A 15 -31.36 -6.24 7.92
C ALA A 15 -32.42 -5.77 8.93
N ASP A 16 -32.27 -4.56 9.49
CA ASP A 16 -33.28 -3.95 10.39
C ASP A 16 -34.65 -3.84 9.71
N LEU A 17 -34.67 -3.34 8.46
CA LEU A 17 -35.90 -3.23 7.67
C LEU A 17 -36.55 -4.59 7.42
N ALA A 18 -35.74 -5.57 7.01
CA ALA A 18 -36.25 -6.90 6.67
C ALA A 18 -36.71 -7.69 7.90
N THR A 19 -35.95 -7.66 8.99
CA THR A 19 -36.28 -8.43 10.19
C THR A 19 -37.39 -7.83 11.04
N GLY A 20 -37.65 -6.52 10.86
CA GLY A 20 -38.76 -5.81 11.52
C GLY A 20 -40.09 -5.87 10.78
N ASP A 21 -40.13 -6.31 9.51
CA ASP A 21 -41.32 -6.33 8.68
C ASP A 21 -41.99 -7.73 8.64
N GLU A 22 -43.23 -7.82 9.10
CA GLU A 22 -43.99 -9.06 9.19
C GLU A 22 -44.22 -9.74 7.82
N HIS A 23 -44.12 -8.98 6.72
CA HIS A 23 -44.25 -9.51 5.36
C HIS A 23 -42.92 -10.02 4.77
N SER A 24 -41.83 -9.85 5.48
CA SER A 24 -40.50 -10.33 5.04
C SER A 24 -40.31 -11.82 5.38
N PRO A 25 -39.68 -12.60 4.50
CA PRO A 25 -39.24 -13.97 4.83
C PRO A 25 -38.20 -14.01 5.95
N LEU A 26 -37.63 -12.85 6.31
CA LEU A 26 -36.61 -12.68 7.35
C LEU A 26 -37.17 -12.15 8.67
N TYR A 27 -38.49 -11.94 8.77
CA TYR A 27 -39.14 -11.42 9.96
C TYR A 27 -38.71 -12.17 11.23
N GLY A 28 -38.37 -11.42 12.26
CA GLY A 28 -37.97 -11.94 13.56
C GLY A 28 -36.61 -12.63 13.67
N ALA A 29 -35.82 -12.69 12.58
CA ALA A 29 -34.51 -13.32 12.60
C ALA A 29 -33.45 -12.53 13.39
N GLY A 30 -33.63 -11.19 13.53
CA GLY A 30 -32.61 -10.29 14.06
C GLY A 30 -31.40 -10.14 13.12
N ASN A 31 -30.59 -9.12 13.35
CA ASN A 31 -29.47 -8.80 12.45
C ASN A 31 -28.40 -9.89 12.40
N GLU A 32 -28.12 -10.57 13.50
CA GLU A 32 -27.17 -11.69 13.55
C GLU A 32 -27.69 -12.96 12.88
N GLY A 33 -29.00 -13.07 12.73
CA GLY A 33 -29.70 -14.18 12.08
C GLY A 33 -29.74 -14.11 10.57
N VAL A 34 -29.17 -13.06 9.95
CA VAL A 34 -29.16 -12.88 8.50
C VAL A 34 -27.76 -12.88 7.91
N LEU A 35 -27.65 -13.24 6.64
CA LEU A 35 -26.46 -13.24 5.82
C LEU A 35 -26.69 -12.41 4.56
N ALA A 36 -25.70 -11.58 4.19
CA ALA A 36 -25.71 -10.80 2.96
C ALA A 36 -24.79 -11.42 1.91
N ARG A 37 -25.35 -11.75 0.73
CA ARG A 37 -24.59 -12.30 -0.39
C ARG A 37 -25.28 -12.01 -1.73
N GLY A 38 -24.52 -11.58 -2.73
CA GLY A 38 -25.03 -11.41 -4.10
C GLY A 38 -26.22 -10.47 -4.24
N GLY A 39 -26.30 -9.37 -3.46
CA GLY A 39 -27.40 -8.41 -3.52
C GLY A 39 -28.70 -8.88 -2.83
N ARG A 40 -28.61 -9.88 -1.97
CA ARG A 40 -29.74 -10.46 -1.22
C ARG A 40 -29.36 -10.65 0.24
N LEU A 41 -30.36 -10.64 1.12
CA LEU A 41 -30.28 -11.14 2.50
C LEU A 41 -30.93 -12.52 2.57
N TYR A 42 -30.31 -13.38 3.35
CA TYR A 42 -30.77 -14.75 3.62
C TYR A 42 -30.84 -15.00 5.11
N ARG A 43 -31.72 -15.86 5.52
CA ARG A 43 -31.76 -16.36 6.87
C ARG A 43 -30.57 -17.32 7.11
N ARG A 44 -29.85 -17.13 8.19
CA ARG A 44 -28.63 -17.91 8.48
C ARG A 44 -28.91 -19.39 8.76
N ASP A 45 -30.05 -19.69 9.37
CA ASP A 45 -30.51 -21.04 9.71
C ASP A 45 -31.24 -21.74 8.53
N ASP A 46 -31.68 -20.97 7.51
CA ASP A 46 -32.37 -21.48 6.34
C ASP A 46 -32.16 -20.54 5.14
N GLU A 47 -31.12 -20.83 4.34
CA GLU A 47 -30.76 -20.01 3.17
C GLU A 47 -31.82 -20.04 2.04
N SER A 48 -32.84 -20.95 2.09
CA SER A 48 -33.95 -20.90 1.16
C SER A 48 -34.88 -19.69 1.39
N ARG A 49 -34.86 -19.16 2.59
CA ARG A 49 -35.60 -17.95 2.98
C ARG A 49 -34.70 -16.73 2.82
N GLY A 50 -35.00 -15.94 1.83
CA GLY A 50 -34.23 -14.73 1.53
C GLY A 50 -34.95 -13.82 0.56
N GLU A 51 -34.54 -12.56 0.51
CA GLU A 51 -35.06 -11.55 -0.39
C GLU A 51 -33.96 -10.60 -0.88
N SER A 52 -34.17 -9.96 -2.02
CA SER A 52 -33.22 -9.01 -2.57
C SER A 52 -33.26 -7.66 -1.87
N TYR A 53 -32.18 -6.89 -1.94
CA TYR A 53 -32.17 -5.52 -1.42
C TYR A 53 -33.26 -4.65 -2.07
N ALA A 54 -33.53 -4.86 -3.36
CA ALA A 54 -34.58 -4.14 -4.09
C ALA A 54 -35.98 -4.45 -3.55
N GLU A 55 -36.28 -5.71 -3.22
CA GLU A 55 -37.58 -6.10 -2.62
C GLU A 55 -37.76 -5.46 -1.25
N ILE A 56 -36.71 -5.44 -0.41
CA ILE A 56 -36.71 -4.80 0.92
C ILE A 56 -36.99 -3.30 0.77
N LEU A 57 -36.25 -2.60 -0.10
CA LEU A 57 -36.42 -1.16 -0.30
C LEU A 57 -37.81 -0.83 -0.83
N THR A 58 -38.32 -1.58 -1.83
CA THR A 58 -39.65 -1.38 -2.43
C THR A 58 -40.73 -1.51 -1.37
N ARG A 59 -40.66 -2.54 -0.53
CA ARG A 59 -41.64 -2.78 0.54
C ARG A 59 -41.57 -1.70 1.64
N ALA A 60 -40.37 -1.19 1.92
CA ALA A 60 -40.15 -0.09 2.86
C ALA A 60 -40.53 1.30 2.27
N GLY A 61 -40.95 1.38 0.98
CA GLY A 61 -41.22 2.65 0.31
C GLY A 61 -40.01 3.52 0.07
N LEU A 62 -38.81 2.93 0.04
CA LEU A 62 -37.53 3.63 -0.14
C LEU A 62 -37.01 3.42 -1.58
N THR A 63 -36.42 4.47 -2.15
CA THR A 63 -35.71 4.41 -3.44
C THR A 63 -34.22 4.17 -3.27
N GLU A 64 -33.67 4.51 -2.12
CA GLU A 64 -32.26 4.38 -1.80
C GLU A 64 -32.04 4.16 -0.30
N ILE A 65 -30.86 3.70 0.07
CA ILE A 65 -30.40 3.57 1.44
C ILE A 65 -28.94 3.94 1.54
N GLU A 66 -28.58 4.76 2.51
CA GLU A 66 -27.22 5.21 2.70
C GLU A 66 -26.60 4.58 3.95
N GLY A 67 -25.29 4.37 3.93
CA GLY A 67 -24.47 3.95 5.06
C GLY A 67 -23.20 4.77 5.15
N HIS A 68 -22.86 5.16 6.36
CA HIS A 68 -21.65 5.92 6.65
C HIS A 68 -20.63 5.05 7.36
N GLY A 69 -19.36 5.13 6.96
CA GLY A 69 -18.27 4.40 7.58
C GLY A 69 -16.99 5.22 7.65
N LYS A 70 -16.33 5.19 8.82
CA LYS A 70 -15.01 5.80 9.01
C LYS A 70 -13.95 4.69 9.02
N GLY A 71 -12.81 4.95 8.39
CA GLY A 71 -11.62 4.10 8.47
C GLY A 71 -10.78 4.54 9.66
N ALA A 72 -11.09 4.06 10.84
CA ALA A 72 -10.26 4.26 12.02
C ALA A 72 -9.67 2.92 12.47
N ALA A 73 -8.43 2.94 12.96
CA ALA A 73 -7.87 1.82 13.69
C ALA A 73 -8.52 1.75 15.09
N ASP A 74 -8.65 0.54 15.63
CA ASP A 74 -9.10 0.37 17.00
C ASP A 74 -8.05 0.95 17.97
N PRO A 75 -8.41 1.95 18.81
CA PRO A 75 -7.48 2.58 19.75
C PRO A 75 -6.84 1.57 20.71
N ALA A 76 -7.60 0.64 21.27
CA ALA A 76 -7.09 -0.36 22.21
C ALA A 76 -6.03 -1.28 21.55
N SER A 77 -6.25 -1.64 20.28
CA SER A 77 -5.30 -2.41 19.51
C SER A 77 -4.04 -1.60 19.15
N GLN A 78 -4.10 -0.27 19.09
CA GLN A 78 -2.93 0.58 18.84
C GLN A 78 -2.00 0.68 20.05
N GLU A 79 -2.52 0.63 21.25
CA GLU A 79 -1.72 0.68 22.48
C GLU A 79 -0.97 -0.63 22.77
N THR A 80 -1.50 -1.75 22.28
CA THR A 80 -0.98 -3.09 22.62
C THR A 80 0.01 -3.62 21.60
N TYR A 81 -0.14 -3.28 20.32
CA TYR A 81 0.63 -3.88 19.22
C TYR A 81 1.28 -2.84 18.31
N ALA A 82 2.59 -3.05 18.00
CA ALA A 82 3.24 -2.36 16.90
C ALA A 82 2.79 -2.97 15.55
N LYS A 83 2.24 -2.14 14.66
CA LYS A 83 1.59 -2.57 13.41
C LYS A 83 2.23 -1.85 12.23
N HIS A 84 3.31 -2.42 11.73
CA HIS A 84 4.06 -1.85 10.62
C HIS A 84 4.12 -2.82 9.44
N ALA A 85 4.11 -2.29 8.21
CA ALA A 85 4.62 -3.03 7.08
C ALA A 85 6.14 -3.14 7.21
N HIS A 86 6.74 -4.23 6.71
CA HIS A 86 8.18 -4.43 6.75
C HIS A 86 8.67 -5.10 5.46
N GLY A 87 9.96 -4.99 5.21
CA GLY A 87 10.56 -5.58 4.03
C GLY A 87 12.07 -5.53 4.06
N ALA A 88 12.67 -6.16 3.07
CA ALA A 88 14.09 -6.12 2.81
C ALA A 88 14.34 -5.84 1.33
N VAL A 89 15.33 -5.00 1.04
CA VAL A 89 15.73 -4.67 -0.33
C VAL A 89 17.20 -5.03 -0.53
N PHE A 90 17.48 -5.67 -1.65
CA PHE A 90 18.82 -6.05 -2.10
C PHE A 90 19.10 -5.36 -3.43
N ALA A 91 20.29 -4.80 -3.55
CA ALA A 91 20.78 -4.16 -4.76
C ALA A 91 22.05 -4.84 -5.26
N GLU A 92 22.13 -5.05 -6.57
CA GLU A 92 23.36 -5.41 -7.26
C GLU A 92 23.83 -4.20 -8.05
N VAL A 93 25.10 -3.83 -7.89
CA VAL A 93 25.72 -2.72 -8.62
C VAL A 93 26.98 -3.17 -9.36
N LYS A 94 27.26 -2.49 -10.45
CA LYS A 94 28.58 -2.48 -11.12
C LYS A 94 29.16 -1.09 -10.94
N VAL A 95 30.41 -1.03 -10.50
CA VAL A 95 31.17 0.22 -10.35
C VAL A 95 32.36 0.16 -11.27
N ASP A 96 32.51 1.16 -12.13
CA ASP A 96 33.72 1.34 -12.95
C ASP A 96 34.80 1.95 -12.05
N PRO A 97 35.93 1.25 -11.84
CA PRO A 97 36.97 1.75 -10.94
C PRO A 97 37.74 2.96 -11.47
N ASP A 98 37.77 3.16 -12.78
CA ASP A 98 38.53 4.26 -13.41
C ASP A 98 37.72 5.54 -13.47
N PHE A 99 36.40 5.42 -13.62
CA PHE A 99 35.49 6.56 -13.76
C PHE A 99 34.59 6.78 -12.54
N GLY A 100 34.56 5.89 -11.57
CA GLY A 100 33.66 5.96 -10.42
C GLY A 100 32.17 5.83 -10.79
N GLN A 101 31.86 5.40 -12.02
CA GLN A 101 30.48 5.31 -12.48
C GLN A 101 29.76 4.11 -11.85
N ILE A 102 28.63 4.37 -11.19
CA ILE A 102 27.79 3.36 -10.56
C ILE A 102 26.63 3.01 -11.49
N ARG A 103 26.36 1.71 -11.68
CA ARG A 103 25.19 1.20 -12.39
C ARG A 103 24.47 0.18 -11.51
N VAL A 104 23.18 0.40 -11.24
CA VAL A 104 22.32 -0.59 -10.60
C VAL A 104 21.90 -1.60 -11.66
N THR A 105 22.31 -2.85 -11.50
CA THR A 105 22.03 -3.92 -12.47
C THR A 105 20.80 -4.72 -12.09
N ARG A 106 20.50 -4.81 -10.78
CA ARG A 106 19.33 -5.55 -10.27
C ARG A 106 18.91 -5.03 -8.92
N LEU A 107 17.58 -5.00 -8.71
CA LEU A 107 16.95 -4.77 -7.42
C LEU A 107 15.99 -5.93 -7.12
N VAL A 108 16.02 -6.42 -5.89
CA VAL A 108 15.05 -7.37 -5.38
C VAL A 108 14.52 -6.86 -4.04
N GLY A 109 13.20 -6.64 -3.96
CA GLY A 109 12.53 -6.26 -2.73
C GLY A 109 11.53 -7.33 -2.29
N ALA A 110 11.56 -7.72 -1.03
CA ALA A 110 10.58 -8.61 -0.41
C ALA A 110 9.81 -7.84 0.67
N PHE A 111 8.48 -7.78 0.57
CA PHE A 111 7.65 -6.92 1.40
C PHE A 111 6.46 -7.67 1.98
N ALA A 112 6.26 -7.50 3.30
CA ALA A 112 5.10 -7.93 4.04
C ALA A 112 4.27 -6.70 4.44
N ALA A 113 3.05 -6.60 3.92
CA ALA A 113 2.16 -5.48 4.15
C ALA A 113 0.73 -5.94 4.48
N GLY A 114 0.62 -7.00 5.26
CA GLY A 114 -0.65 -7.62 5.59
C GLY A 114 -1.34 -8.23 4.37
N ARG A 115 -2.66 -8.29 4.42
CA ARG A 115 -3.48 -8.84 3.34
C ARG A 115 -3.39 -8.00 2.08
N VAL A 116 -2.95 -8.60 1.00
CA VAL A 116 -2.86 -7.97 -0.34
C VAL A 116 -4.20 -8.07 -1.04
N ILE A 117 -4.88 -6.94 -1.26
CA ILE A 117 -6.18 -6.87 -1.94
C ILE A 117 -6.00 -6.98 -3.46
N ASN A 118 -5.02 -6.26 -4.02
CA ASN A 118 -4.74 -6.27 -5.45
C ASN A 118 -3.23 -6.44 -5.70
N PRO A 119 -2.76 -7.67 -5.97
CA PRO A 119 -1.32 -7.94 -6.13
C PRO A 119 -0.66 -7.14 -7.26
N ARG A 120 -1.40 -6.85 -8.33
CA ARG A 120 -0.87 -6.07 -9.47
C ARG A 120 -0.57 -4.63 -9.07
N LEU A 121 -1.52 -3.97 -8.40
CA LEU A 121 -1.35 -2.59 -7.94
C LEU A 121 -0.30 -2.49 -6.85
N VAL A 122 -0.25 -3.44 -5.93
CA VAL A 122 0.76 -3.47 -4.87
C VAL A 122 2.17 -3.61 -5.45
N ARG A 123 2.40 -4.53 -6.39
CA ARG A 123 3.69 -4.62 -7.08
C ARG A 123 4.06 -3.35 -7.81
N SER A 124 3.10 -2.68 -8.45
CA SER A 124 3.35 -1.40 -9.13
C SER A 124 3.85 -0.33 -8.14
N GLN A 125 3.28 -0.26 -6.94
CA GLN A 125 3.77 0.65 -5.88
C GLN A 125 5.19 0.29 -5.43
N TYR A 126 5.49 -0.99 -5.27
CA TYR A 126 6.83 -1.43 -4.86
C TYR A 126 7.88 -1.14 -5.93
N TYR A 127 7.58 -1.38 -7.21
CA TYR A 127 8.47 -1.01 -8.32
C TYR A 127 8.75 0.49 -8.35
N GLY A 128 7.70 1.31 -8.28
CA GLY A 128 7.84 2.76 -8.24
C GLY A 128 8.67 3.23 -7.05
N GLY A 129 8.43 2.69 -5.87
CA GLY A 129 9.19 3.01 -4.65
C GLY A 129 10.67 2.62 -4.76
N MET A 130 10.97 1.41 -5.25
CA MET A 130 12.37 0.97 -5.44
C MET A 130 13.10 1.81 -6.49
N ILE A 131 12.46 2.12 -7.62
CA ILE A 131 13.05 2.99 -8.66
C ILE A 131 13.30 4.39 -8.09
N TRP A 132 12.36 4.93 -7.33
CA TRP A 132 12.53 6.21 -6.65
C TRP A 132 13.67 6.16 -5.62
N GLY A 133 13.85 5.05 -4.92
CA GLY A 133 14.98 4.86 -4.01
C GLY A 133 16.34 4.87 -4.71
N VAL A 134 16.42 4.35 -5.96
CA VAL A 134 17.64 4.51 -6.81
C VAL A 134 17.83 5.97 -7.20
N SER A 135 16.75 6.66 -7.55
CA SER A 135 16.77 8.09 -7.87
C SER A 135 17.37 8.90 -6.72
N PHE A 136 16.87 8.70 -5.52
CA PHE A 136 17.39 9.32 -4.31
C PHE A 136 18.86 8.97 -4.03
N ALA A 137 19.26 7.72 -4.31
CA ALA A 137 20.61 7.25 -4.04
C ALA A 137 21.66 7.81 -5.01
N LEU A 138 21.32 8.02 -6.29
CA LEU A 138 22.31 8.27 -7.36
C LEU A 138 22.05 9.51 -8.22
N HIS A 139 20.83 10.08 -8.24
CA HIS A 139 20.43 11.07 -9.24
C HIS A 139 19.89 12.37 -8.64
N GLU A 140 18.86 12.28 -7.81
CA GLU A 140 18.09 13.46 -7.37
C GLU A 140 18.85 14.32 -6.36
N GLU A 141 18.97 15.60 -6.66
CA GLU A 141 19.44 16.61 -5.73
C GLU A 141 18.80 17.95 -6.04
N ALA A 142 18.16 18.57 -5.04
CA ALA A 142 17.68 19.93 -5.11
C ALA A 142 18.80 20.90 -4.73
N ILE A 143 19.35 21.64 -5.69
CA ILE A 143 20.43 22.60 -5.49
C ILE A 143 19.83 23.95 -5.13
N THR A 144 20.02 24.38 -3.87
CA THR A 144 19.52 25.67 -3.39
C THR A 144 20.57 26.76 -3.52
N ASP A 145 20.24 27.87 -4.22
CA ASP A 145 21.06 29.08 -4.17
C ASP A 145 20.98 29.73 -2.79
N ARG A 146 22.08 29.73 -2.07
CA ARG A 146 22.14 30.24 -0.69
C ARG A 146 21.88 31.75 -0.56
N ARG A 147 22.01 32.52 -1.66
CA ARG A 147 21.77 33.97 -1.66
C ARG A 147 20.31 34.30 -1.86
N SER A 148 19.61 33.57 -2.72
CA SER A 148 18.24 33.85 -3.07
C SER A 148 17.21 32.91 -2.44
N GLY A 149 17.64 31.75 -1.91
CA GLY A 149 16.79 30.69 -1.41
C GLY A 149 16.04 29.93 -2.52
N ARG A 150 16.37 30.15 -3.80
CA ARG A 150 15.72 29.48 -4.93
C ARG A 150 16.37 28.15 -5.25
N ILE A 151 15.59 27.19 -5.70
CA ILE A 151 16.09 25.96 -6.29
C ILE A 151 16.65 26.29 -7.69
N GLN A 152 17.92 26.00 -7.92
CA GLN A 152 18.60 26.31 -9.20
C GLN A 152 18.17 25.39 -10.31
N ASN A 153 18.05 24.09 -10.02
CA ASN A 153 17.70 23.03 -10.95
C ASN A 153 16.22 22.64 -10.89
N ALA A 154 15.31 23.61 -10.89
CA ALA A 154 13.87 23.41 -10.76
C ALA A 154 13.17 23.04 -12.09
N ASN A 155 13.82 22.25 -12.93
CA ASN A 155 13.29 21.77 -14.21
C ASN A 155 13.85 20.39 -14.56
N LEU A 156 13.16 19.63 -15.44
CA LEU A 156 13.54 18.25 -15.79
C LEU A 156 14.83 18.14 -16.64
N ALA A 157 15.38 19.26 -17.15
CA ALA A 157 16.67 19.23 -17.85
C ALA A 157 17.85 19.18 -16.87
N GLU A 158 17.66 19.64 -15.65
CA GLU A 158 18.70 19.80 -14.62
C GLU A 158 18.44 18.97 -13.35
N TYR A 159 17.18 18.65 -13.07
CA TYR A 159 16.78 17.76 -11.99
C TYR A 159 16.69 16.34 -12.53
N HIS A 160 17.72 15.55 -12.27
CA HIS A 160 17.88 14.23 -12.87
C HIS A 160 17.05 13.19 -12.13
N VAL A 161 16.31 12.39 -12.88
CA VAL A 161 15.59 11.20 -12.40
C VAL A 161 16.01 9.99 -13.23
N PRO A 162 15.96 8.75 -12.70
CA PRO A 162 16.35 7.57 -13.45
C PRO A 162 15.39 7.31 -14.61
N VAL A 163 15.94 6.79 -15.68
CA VAL A 163 15.21 6.27 -16.83
C VAL A 163 15.28 4.73 -16.84
N ASN A 164 14.56 4.07 -17.75
CA ASN A 164 14.54 2.61 -17.82
C ASN A 164 15.93 1.97 -17.97
N ALA A 165 16.89 2.67 -18.59
CA ALA A 165 18.26 2.20 -18.73
C ALA A 165 19.03 2.15 -17.40
N ASP A 166 18.63 2.93 -16.40
CA ASP A 166 19.29 3.01 -15.09
C ASP A 166 18.84 1.90 -14.13
N VAL A 167 17.69 1.27 -14.42
CA VAL A 167 17.09 0.21 -13.58
C VAL A 167 16.59 -0.95 -14.43
N PRO A 168 17.51 -1.73 -15.03
CA PRO A 168 17.15 -2.75 -16.02
C PRO A 168 16.40 -3.95 -15.44
N SER A 169 16.54 -4.23 -14.15
CA SER A 169 15.90 -5.37 -13.48
C SER A 169 15.41 -5.00 -12.10
N VAL A 170 14.09 -5.04 -11.89
CA VAL A 170 13.43 -4.82 -10.59
C VAL A 170 12.46 -5.94 -10.34
N GLU A 171 12.57 -6.60 -9.17
CA GLU A 171 11.70 -7.67 -8.74
C GLU A 171 11.08 -7.35 -7.37
N ALA A 172 9.77 -7.52 -7.26
CA ALA A 172 9.03 -7.34 -6.01
C ALA A 172 8.34 -8.63 -5.59
N LEU A 173 8.75 -9.18 -4.46
CA LEU A 173 8.19 -10.37 -3.83
C LEU A 173 7.16 -9.94 -2.79
N LEU A 174 5.96 -10.51 -2.88
CA LEU A 174 4.91 -10.36 -1.87
C LEU A 174 5.09 -11.43 -0.81
N VAL A 175 5.47 -11.03 0.39
CA VAL A 175 5.55 -11.94 1.54
C VAL A 175 4.16 -12.05 2.15
N HIS A 176 3.68 -13.27 2.32
CA HIS A 176 2.39 -13.49 2.96
C HIS A 176 2.45 -13.10 4.44
N GLU A 177 1.46 -12.33 4.87
CA GLU A 177 1.33 -11.89 6.25
C GLU A 177 -0.15 -11.77 6.61
N ASP A 178 -0.55 -12.43 7.69
CA ASP A 178 -1.85 -12.25 8.32
C ASP A 178 -1.69 -11.46 9.62
N ASP A 179 -2.26 -10.24 9.66
CA ASP A 179 -2.22 -9.39 10.84
C ASP A 179 -3.66 -9.06 11.29
N PRO A 180 -4.19 -9.82 12.26
CA PRO A 180 -5.54 -9.61 12.77
C PRO A 180 -5.66 -8.34 13.63
N HIS A 181 -4.54 -7.75 14.05
CA HIS A 181 -4.51 -6.61 14.96
C HIS A 181 -4.51 -5.25 14.26
N VAL A 182 -4.18 -5.19 12.97
CA VAL A 182 -4.05 -3.92 12.25
C VAL A 182 -5.42 -3.29 11.95
N ASN A 183 -6.35 -4.06 11.44
CA ASN A 183 -7.75 -3.70 11.17
C ASN A 183 -8.56 -4.93 10.70
N ALA A 184 -9.88 -4.79 10.58
CA ALA A 184 -10.79 -5.89 10.20
C ALA A 184 -10.50 -6.54 8.83
N LEU A 185 -9.74 -5.90 7.95
CA LEU A 185 -9.34 -6.44 6.66
C LEU A 185 -7.92 -6.99 6.64
N GLY A 186 -7.13 -6.78 7.70
CA GLY A 186 -5.71 -7.17 7.76
C GLY A 186 -4.81 -6.40 6.80
N ILE A 187 -5.23 -5.24 6.28
CA ILE A 187 -4.50 -4.46 5.26
C ILE A 187 -3.58 -3.42 5.89
N LYS A 188 -2.41 -3.22 5.30
CA LYS A 188 -1.44 -2.18 5.65
C LYS A 188 -1.16 -1.24 4.47
N GLY A 189 -0.48 -0.13 4.72
CA GLY A 189 -0.03 0.78 3.67
C GLY A 189 1.09 0.16 2.83
N VAL A 190 1.07 0.42 1.53
CA VAL A 190 2.06 -0.12 0.57
C VAL A 190 2.74 0.96 -0.28
N GLY A 191 2.30 2.22 -0.17
CA GLY A 191 2.73 3.31 -1.06
C GLY A 191 4.20 3.67 -0.94
N GLU A 192 4.77 3.62 0.25
CA GLU A 192 6.12 4.16 0.52
C GLU A 192 7.13 3.11 0.97
N ILE A 193 6.71 1.90 1.32
CA ILE A 193 7.64 0.89 1.84
C ILE A 193 8.71 0.49 0.83
N GLY A 194 8.44 0.57 -0.47
CA GLY A 194 9.40 0.26 -1.52
C GLY A 194 10.61 1.19 -1.56
N ILE A 195 10.46 2.46 -1.15
CA ILE A 195 11.57 3.43 -1.17
C ILE A 195 12.46 3.33 0.07
N THR A 196 11.90 3.00 1.24
CA THR A 196 12.56 3.16 2.54
C THR A 196 13.88 2.42 2.67
N GLY A 197 14.01 1.22 2.11
CA GLY A 197 15.23 0.40 2.18
C GLY A 197 16.18 0.55 1.01
N THR A 198 15.73 1.10 -0.12
CA THR A 198 16.43 0.99 -1.40
C THR A 198 17.72 1.81 -1.45
N ALA A 199 17.72 3.06 -1.02
CA ALA A 199 18.93 3.88 -1.01
C ALA A 199 20.02 3.27 -0.12
N GLY A 200 19.65 2.73 1.05
CA GLY A 200 20.56 2.01 1.92
C GLY A 200 21.12 0.74 1.28
N ALA A 201 20.30 -0.01 0.54
CA ALA A 201 20.74 -1.20 -0.20
C ALA A 201 21.76 -0.84 -1.29
N VAL A 202 21.49 0.22 -2.08
CA VAL A 202 22.44 0.74 -3.08
C VAL A 202 23.75 1.17 -2.43
N ALA A 203 23.71 1.96 -1.34
CA ALA A 203 24.91 2.39 -0.64
C ALA A 203 25.73 1.22 -0.07
N ASN A 204 25.06 0.18 0.42
CA ASN A 204 25.73 -1.04 0.90
C ASN A 204 26.35 -1.83 -0.26
N ALA A 205 25.70 -1.91 -1.41
CA ALA A 205 26.23 -2.57 -2.60
C ALA A 205 27.48 -1.82 -3.13
N VAL A 206 27.44 -0.49 -3.17
CA VAL A 206 28.59 0.35 -3.54
C VAL A 206 29.77 0.12 -2.58
N TRP A 207 29.51 0.14 -1.28
CA TRP A 207 30.56 -0.16 -0.30
C TRP A 207 31.16 -1.56 -0.49
N HIS A 208 30.32 -2.56 -0.75
CA HIS A 208 30.78 -3.92 -0.98
C HIS A 208 31.65 -4.04 -2.23
N ALA A 209 31.32 -3.27 -3.28
CA ALA A 209 32.07 -3.28 -4.55
C ALA A 209 33.39 -2.50 -4.47
N THR A 210 33.46 -1.41 -3.69
CA THR A 210 34.57 -0.44 -3.74
C THR A 210 35.36 -0.32 -2.43
N GLY A 211 34.81 -0.76 -1.31
CA GLY A 211 35.38 -0.48 0.03
C GLY A 211 35.09 0.94 0.53
N VAL A 212 34.54 1.84 -0.30
CA VAL A 212 34.19 3.21 0.07
C VAL A 212 32.78 3.22 0.68
N ARG A 213 32.64 3.77 1.90
CA ARG A 213 31.35 3.88 2.59
C ARG A 213 30.69 5.23 2.33
N PRO A 214 29.70 5.32 1.40
CA PRO A 214 28.97 6.55 1.18
C PRO A 214 28.22 6.98 2.46
N ARG A 215 28.25 8.28 2.77
CA ARG A 215 27.62 8.88 3.97
C ARG A 215 26.62 9.98 3.60
N ARG A 216 26.48 10.29 2.33
CA ARG A 216 25.54 11.27 1.78
C ARG A 216 24.87 10.75 0.51
N PHE A 217 23.78 11.34 0.14
CA PHE A 217 23.08 11.11 -1.11
C PHE A 217 22.88 12.44 -1.86
N PRO A 218 22.84 12.40 -3.17
CA PRO A 218 23.19 11.25 -4.03
C PRO A 218 24.67 10.87 -3.91
N ILE A 219 25.00 9.60 -4.14
CA ILE A 219 26.39 9.13 -4.20
C ILE A 219 26.97 9.61 -5.53
N ARG A 220 28.02 10.40 -5.47
CA ARG A 220 28.64 11.01 -6.63
C ARG A 220 29.92 10.28 -7.06
N ILE A 221 30.33 10.50 -8.29
CA ILE A 221 31.58 9.93 -8.85
C ILE A 221 32.77 10.32 -8.00
N GLU A 222 32.85 11.59 -7.61
CA GLU A 222 33.94 12.12 -6.76
C GLU A 222 34.00 11.49 -5.36
N ASP A 223 32.91 10.91 -4.87
CA ASP A 223 32.95 10.19 -3.58
C ASP A 223 33.71 8.86 -3.68
N LEU A 224 33.94 8.34 -4.89
CA LEU A 224 34.58 7.05 -5.15
C LEU A 224 36.01 7.16 -5.69
N LEU A 225 36.39 8.31 -6.27
CA LEU A 225 37.70 8.56 -6.91
C LEU A 225 38.69 9.27 -5.98
N GLY A 226 38.30 9.55 -4.71
CA GLY A 226 39.02 10.36 -3.72
C GLY A 226 40.22 9.77 -3.06
#